data_bea1ef4b52c779cd40521a784dc8114a
#
_entry.id   bea1ef4b52c779cd40521a784dc8114a
#
_cell.length_a   1.000
_cell.length_b   1.000
_cell.length_c   1.000
_cell.angle_alpha   90.00
_cell.angle_beta   90.00
_cell.angle_gamma   90.00
#
_symmetry.space_group_name_H-M   'P 1'
#
loop_
_entity.id
_entity.type
_entity.pdbx_description
1 polymer ?
#
loop_
_entity_poly.entity_id
_entity_poly.type
_entity_poly.pdbx_seq_one_letter_code
_entity_poly.pdbx_strand_id
1 'polypeptide(L)'
;MDNIEDLLKENGIDVEITNIESEGFYLPKLRTIFINQNLDELEQKKVSLHESRHALSHNELISLYSKTVFHSKMEDEANRFMIEVLLQDYMNLFALSVDQINYMKFMDYYGIGYDCEEYIKKLLVNYATSSMYLNVI
;
A
#
# COMPACT_ATOMS: atom_id res chain seq x y z
N MET A 1 0.51 -11.44 0.37
CA MET A 1 0.02 -10.67 1.54
C MET A 1 0.45 -11.22 2.88
N ASP A 2 0.84 -12.49 2.91
CA ASP A 2 1.25 -13.14 4.17
C ASP A 2 2.35 -12.39 4.91
N ASN A 3 3.27 -11.78 4.16
CA ASN A 3 4.36 -11.02 4.77
C ASN A 3 3.90 -9.78 5.54
N ILE A 4 2.84 -9.11 5.07
CA ILE A 4 2.30 -7.94 5.76
C ILE A 4 1.59 -8.35 7.04
N GLU A 5 0.80 -9.40 6.99
CA GLU A 5 0.09 -9.90 8.18
C GLU A 5 1.09 -10.36 9.25
N ASP A 6 2.11 -11.08 8.84
CA ASP A 6 3.17 -11.54 9.76
C ASP A 6 3.93 -10.35 10.36
N LEU A 7 4.25 -9.36 9.54
CA LEU A 7 4.97 -8.18 10.00
C LEU A 7 4.14 -7.37 11.01
N LEU A 8 2.85 -7.24 10.78
CA LEU A 8 1.95 -6.57 11.73
C LEU A 8 1.92 -7.32 13.07
N LYS A 9 1.78 -8.64 13.03
CA LYS A 9 1.78 -9.47 14.25
C LYS A 9 3.10 -9.35 15.02
N GLU A 10 4.22 -9.38 14.32
CA GLU A 10 5.54 -9.24 14.94
C GLU A 10 5.69 -7.90 15.65
N ASN A 11 5.02 -6.87 15.17
CA ASN A 11 5.05 -5.53 15.75
C ASN A 11 3.89 -5.28 16.72
N GLY A 12 3.10 -6.29 17.03
CA GLY A 12 2.00 -6.18 17.98
C GLY A 12 0.85 -5.31 17.49
N ILE A 13 0.62 -5.30 16.18
CA ILE A 13 -0.45 -4.53 15.55
C ILE A 13 -1.58 -5.45 15.14
N ASP A 14 -2.78 -5.16 15.62
CA ASP A 14 -3.98 -5.91 15.30
C ASP A 14 -4.74 -5.25 14.15
N VAL A 15 -5.50 -6.04 13.41
CA VAL A 15 -6.41 -5.56 12.37
C VAL A 15 -7.83 -5.98 12.73
N GLU A 16 -8.75 -5.02 12.76
CA GLU A 16 -10.14 -5.28 13.10
C GLU A 16 -11.06 -4.74 12.02
N ILE A 17 -11.86 -5.62 11.43
CA ILE A 17 -12.85 -5.25 10.42
C ILE A 17 -14.17 -5.08 11.15
N THR A 18 -14.71 -3.85 11.12
CA THR A 18 -15.87 -3.52 11.93
C THR A 18 -16.67 -2.38 11.28
N ASN A 19 -17.78 -2.03 11.93
CA ASN A 19 -18.65 -0.98 11.44
C ASN A 19 -18.14 0.39 11.89
N ILE A 20 -17.55 1.13 10.95
CA ILE A 20 -17.04 2.50 11.16
C ILE A 20 -17.53 3.37 10.02
N GLU A 21 -17.48 4.71 10.19
CA GLU A 21 -17.93 5.64 9.16
C GLU A 21 -16.92 5.85 8.05
N SER A 22 -15.63 5.90 8.38
CA SER A 22 -14.56 6.07 7.39
C SER A 22 -14.21 4.73 6.73
N GLU A 23 -13.34 4.77 5.73
CA GLU A 23 -12.83 3.55 5.10
C GLU A 23 -11.96 2.74 6.05
N GLY A 24 -11.12 3.43 6.83
CA GLY A 24 -10.24 2.80 7.81
C GLY A 24 -9.28 3.80 8.42
N PHE A 25 -8.67 3.40 9.52
CA PHE A 25 -7.67 4.22 10.21
C PHE A 25 -6.85 3.36 11.17
N TYR A 26 -5.67 3.85 11.50
CA TYR A 26 -4.82 3.26 12.53
C TYR A 26 -4.92 4.05 13.81
N LEU A 27 -5.21 3.39 14.92
CA LEU A 27 -5.27 4.01 16.25
C LEU A 27 -4.04 3.57 17.05
N PRO A 28 -3.04 4.47 17.20
CA PRO A 28 -1.77 4.11 17.87
C PRO A 28 -1.94 3.65 19.32
N LYS A 29 -2.86 4.25 20.07
CA LYS A 29 -3.09 3.88 21.47
C LYS A 29 -3.48 2.43 21.65
N LEU A 30 -4.24 1.89 20.71
CA LEU A 30 -4.68 0.51 20.74
C LEU A 30 -3.81 -0.39 19.85
N ARG A 31 -2.87 0.19 19.10
CA ARG A 31 -2.03 -0.51 18.12
C ARG A 31 -2.91 -1.37 17.21
N THR A 32 -4.00 -0.78 16.73
CA THR A 32 -5.00 -1.49 15.94
C THR A 32 -5.37 -0.68 14.70
N ILE A 33 -5.43 -1.38 13.57
CA ILE A 33 -5.95 -0.85 12.31
C ILE A 33 -7.42 -1.24 12.23
N PHE A 34 -8.29 -0.26 12.02
CA PHE A 34 -9.73 -0.49 11.84
C PHE A 34 -10.08 -0.35 10.37
N ILE A 35 -10.85 -1.28 9.86
CA ILE A 35 -11.26 -1.31 8.44
C ILE A 35 -12.78 -1.43 8.38
N ASN A 36 -13.40 -0.64 7.52
CA ASN A 36 -14.84 -0.64 7.34
C ASN A 36 -15.32 -1.96 6.75
N GLN A 37 -16.20 -2.65 7.46
CA GLN A 37 -16.74 -3.95 7.06
C GLN A 37 -17.59 -3.87 5.80
N ASN A 38 -18.08 -2.69 5.44
CA ASN A 38 -18.96 -2.50 4.29
C ASN A 38 -18.20 -2.31 2.96
N LEU A 39 -16.89 -2.20 3.01
CA LEU A 39 -16.06 -2.16 1.80
C LEU A 39 -15.98 -3.56 1.18
N ASP A 40 -15.84 -3.63 -0.14
CA ASP A 40 -15.61 -4.92 -0.79
C ASP A 40 -14.21 -5.43 -0.44
N GLU A 41 -13.93 -6.68 -0.78
CA GLU A 41 -12.68 -7.35 -0.40
C GLU A 41 -11.44 -6.61 -0.93
N LEU A 42 -11.51 -6.12 -2.17
CA LEU A 42 -10.40 -5.39 -2.77
C LEU A 42 -10.15 -4.06 -2.06
N GLU A 43 -11.21 -3.31 -1.78
CA GLU A 43 -11.08 -2.04 -1.07
C GLU A 43 -10.58 -2.24 0.35
N GLN A 44 -11.02 -3.29 1.04
CA GLN A 44 -10.50 -3.63 2.35
C GLN A 44 -8.99 -3.90 2.30
N LYS A 45 -8.54 -4.63 1.27
CA LYS A 45 -7.12 -4.92 1.08
C LYS A 45 -6.32 -3.63 0.87
N LYS A 46 -6.81 -2.73 0.02
CA LYS A 46 -6.13 -1.46 -0.26
C LYS A 46 -6.01 -0.61 1.00
N VAL A 47 -7.09 -0.48 1.76
CA VAL A 47 -7.10 0.27 3.02
C VAL A 47 -6.15 -0.36 4.04
N SER A 48 -6.17 -1.69 4.14
CA SER A 48 -5.29 -2.41 5.05
C SER A 48 -3.82 -2.12 4.76
N LEU A 49 -3.42 -2.16 3.49
CA LEU A 49 -2.04 -1.88 3.09
C LEU A 49 -1.64 -0.43 3.38
N HIS A 50 -2.53 0.51 3.09
CA HIS A 50 -2.29 1.92 3.35
C HIS A 50 -2.09 2.18 4.85
N GLU A 51 -3.00 1.67 5.69
CA GLU A 51 -2.92 1.86 7.13
C GLU A 51 -1.77 1.06 7.76
N SER A 52 -1.39 -0.06 7.16
CA SER A 52 -0.23 -0.83 7.62
C SER A 52 1.06 -0.02 7.53
N ARG A 53 1.22 0.76 6.47
CA ARG A 53 2.40 1.61 6.33
C ARG A 53 2.44 2.68 7.44
N HIS A 54 1.31 3.30 7.75
CA HIS A 54 1.23 4.25 8.86
C HIS A 54 1.61 3.57 10.17
N ALA A 55 1.04 2.40 10.44
CA ALA A 55 1.28 1.69 11.69
C ALA A 55 2.75 1.28 11.86
N LEU A 56 3.41 0.86 10.78
CA LEU A 56 4.77 0.34 10.84
C LEU A 56 5.84 1.42 10.79
N SER A 57 5.57 2.55 10.15
CA SER A 57 6.60 3.55 9.88
C SER A 57 6.34 4.93 10.47
N HIS A 58 5.07 5.30 10.65
CA HIS A 58 4.70 6.66 11.05
C HIS A 58 4.23 6.75 12.49
N ASN A 59 4.24 5.67 13.21
CA ASN A 59 3.73 5.61 14.59
C ASN A 59 4.40 6.63 15.52
N GLU A 60 5.71 6.78 15.40
CA GLU A 60 6.48 7.72 16.23
C GLU A 60 6.25 9.18 15.84
N LEU A 61 5.73 9.42 14.63
CA LEU A 61 5.49 10.76 14.10
C LEU A 61 4.04 11.20 14.26
N ILE A 62 3.24 10.45 14.99
CA ILE A 62 1.80 10.71 15.09
C ILE A 62 1.49 12.12 15.65
N SER A 63 2.33 12.63 16.52
CA SER A 63 2.17 13.99 17.07
C SER A 63 2.36 15.07 16.01
N LEU A 64 3.09 14.77 14.94
CA LEU A 64 3.31 15.68 13.82
C LEU A 64 2.28 15.50 12.71
N TYR A 65 1.48 14.45 12.77
CA TYR A 65 0.52 14.09 11.75
C TYR A 65 -0.53 15.17 11.52
N SER A 66 -0.86 15.94 12.54
CA SER A 66 -1.82 17.04 12.43
C SER A 66 -1.31 18.22 11.59
N LYS A 67 0.00 18.30 11.35
CA LYS A 67 0.57 19.35 10.51
C LYS A 67 0.42 18.94 9.04
N THR A 68 -0.14 19.85 8.23
CA THR A 68 -0.49 19.55 6.84
C THR A 68 0.67 18.97 6.03
N VAL A 69 1.89 19.52 6.18
CA VAL A 69 3.05 19.06 5.41
C VAL A 69 3.42 17.61 5.74
N PHE A 70 3.47 17.29 7.03
CA PHE A 70 3.80 15.92 7.46
C PHE A 70 2.69 14.96 7.12
N HIS A 71 1.44 15.39 7.27
CA HIS A 71 0.28 14.58 6.90
C HIS A 71 0.34 14.18 5.43
N SER A 72 0.54 15.15 4.53
CA SER A 72 0.62 14.88 3.09
C SER A 72 1.76 13.94 2.73
N LYS A 73 2.93 14.11 3.36
CA LYS A 73 4.07 13.25 3.13
C LYS A 73 3.81 11.80 3.57
N MET A 74 3.23 11.62 4.74
CA MET A 74 2.89 10.31 5.27
C MET A 74 1.85 9.61 4.41
N GLU A 75 0.84 10.34 3.93
CA GLU A 75 -0.19 9.79 3.06
C GLU A 75 0.42 9.36 1.72
N ASP A 76 1.33 10.16 1.17
CA ASP A 76 2.01 9.84 -0.08
C ASP A 76 2.85 8.57 0.05
N GLU A 77 3.60 8.43 1.14
CA GLU A 77 4.38 7.22 1.40
C GLU A 77 3.49 5.99 1.55
N ALA A 78 2.35 6.14 2.24
CA ALA A 78 1.42 5.03 2.44
C ALA A 78 0.81 4.59 1.12
N ASN A 79 0.46 5.52 0.24
CA ASN A 79 -0.07 5.21 -1.09
C ASN A 79 0.97 4.52 -1.96
N ARG A 80 2.22 4.97 -1.92
CA ARG A 80 3.32 4.35 -2.67
C ARG A 80 3.56 2.93 -2.20
N PHE A 81 3.57 2.71 -0.90
CA PHE A 81 3.72 1.37 -0.33
C PHE A 81 2.60 0.44 -0.80
N MET A 82 1.35 0.91 -0.74
CA MET A 82 0.21 0.15 -1.21
C MET A 82 0.38 -0.27 -2.68
N ILE A 83 0.76 0.68 -3.54
CA ILE A 83 0.94 0.43 -4.97
C ILE A 83 2.04 -0.60 -5.21
N GLU A 84 3.16 -0.50 -4.50
CA GLU A 84 4.27 -1.46 -4.65
C GLU A 84 3.83 -2.88 -4.30
N VAL A 85 3.08 -3.05 -3.22
CA VAL A 85 2.58 -4.37 -2.82
C VAL A 85 1.58 -4.89 -3.84
N LEU A 86 0.65 -4.05 -4.28
CA LEU A 86 -0.35 -4.44 -5.28
C LEU A 86 0.30 -4.83 -6.60
N LEU A 87 1.37 -4.13 -7.00
CA LEU A 87 2.09 -4.44 -8.24
C LEU A 87 2.75 -5.82 -8.15
N GLN A 88 3.39 -6.13 -7.04
CA GLN A 88 3.97 -7.45 -6.81
C GLN A 88 2.91 -8.54 -6.86
N ASP A 89 1.79 -8.32 -6.20
CA ASP A 89 0.68 -9.27 -6.20
C ASP A 89 0.13 -9.48 -7.62
N TYR A 90 0.01 -8.40 -8.40
CA TYR A 90 -0.49 -8.45 -9.76
C TYR A 90 0.45 -9.27 -10.66
N MET A 91 1.75 -9.03 -10.55
CA MET A 91 2.76 -9.78 -11.31
C MET A 91 2.71 -11.26 -10.97
N ASN A 92 2.57 -11.59 -9.69
CA ASN A 92 2.49 -12.99 -9.25
C ASN A 92 1.17 -13.63 -9.69
N LEU A 93 0.07 -12.92 -9.57
CA LEU A 93 -1.26 -13.43 -9.88
C LEU A 93 -1.40 -13.79 -11.36
N PHE A 94 -0.86 -12.97 -12.24
CA PHE A 94 -0.97 -13.15 -13.69
C PHE A 94 0.30 -13.70 -14.34
N ALA A 95 1.30 -14.06 -13.53
CA ALA A 95 2.59 -14.59 -13.98
C ALA A 95 3.25 -13.67 -15.03
N LEU A 96 3.28 -12.36 -14.73
CA LEU A 96 3.83 -11.36 -15.63
C LEU A 96 5.21 -10.91 -15.18
N SER A 97 6.09 -10.67 -16.17
CA SER A 97 7.33 -9.95 -15.94
C SER A 97 7.06 -8.44 -16.08
N VAL A 98 8.01 -7.62 -15.65
CA VAL A 98 7.83 -6.15 -15.64
C VAL A 98 7.51 -5.60 -17.04
N ASP A 99 8.19 -6.11 -18.06
CA ASP A 99 8.00 -5.67 -19.46
C ASP A 99 6.65 -6.06 -20.05
N GLN A 100 5.92 -6.98 -19.41
CA GLN A 100 4.60 -7.41 -19.85
C GLN A 100 3.47 -6.63 -19.21
N ILE A 101 3.78 -5.73 -18.26
CA ILE A 101 2.74 -5.00 -17.53
C ILE A 101 2.26 -3.79 -18.31
N ASN A 102 0.95 -3.74 -18.52
CA ASN A 102 0.27 -2.54 -19.00
C ASN A 102 -0.20 -1.76 -17.77
N TYR A 103 0.37 -0.58 -17.54
CA TYR A 103 0.07 0.18 -16.32
C TYR A 103 -1.40 0.59 -16.22
N MET A 104 -2.06 0.86 -17.35
CA MET A 104 -3.47 1.22 -17.35
C MET A 104 -4.35 0.05 -16.90
N LYS A 105 -4.05 -1.15 -17.39
CA LYS A 105 -4.77 -2.35 -16.97
C LYS A 105 -4.55 -2.65 -15.50
N PHE A 106 -3.33 -2.47 -15.01
CA PHE A 106 -3.04 -2.61 -13.60
C PHE A 106 -3.84 -1.63 -12.76
N MET A 107 -3.85 -0.36 -13.14
CA MET A 107 -4.61 0.67 -12.44
C MET A 107 -6.11 0.36 -12.42
N ASP A 108 -6.65 -0.06 -13.56
CA ASP A 108 -8.06 -0.41 -13.67
C ASP A 108 -8.42 -1.60 -12.80
N TYR A 109 -7.54 -2.60 -12.77
CA TYR A 109 -7.78 -3.81 -11.99
C TYR A 109 -7.95 -3.50 -10.49
N TYR A 110 -7.15 -2.60 -9.96
CA TYR A 110 -7.18 -2.24 -8.53
C TYR A 110 -7.95 -0.95 -8.25
N GLY A 111 -8.50 -0.29 -9.25
CA GLY A 111 -9.21 0.97 -9.05
C GLY A 111 -8.30 2.07 -8.52
N ILE A 112 -7.09 2.17 -9.06
CA ILE A 112 -6.11 3.19 -8.66
C ILE A 112 -6.36 4.46 -9.47
N GLY A 113 -6.40 5.61 -8.78
CA GLY A 113 -6.64 6.90 -9.41
C GLY A 113 -5.49 7.39 -10.28
N TYR A 114 -5.83 8.23 -11.26
CA TYR A 114 -4.84 8.74 -12.22
C TYR A 114 -3.76 9.62 -11.59
N ASP A 115 -3.98 10.15 -10.42
CA ASP A 115 -2.97 10.91 -9.68
C ASP A 115 -1.73 10.06 -9.36
N CYS A 116 -1.86 8.74 -9.39
CA CYS A 116 -0.75 7.80 -9.15
C CYS A 116 -0.04 7.36 -10.43
N GLU A 117 -0.52 7.78 -11.62
CA GLU A 117 -0.01 7.30 -12.90
C GLU A 117 1.49 7.51 -13.07
N GLU A 118 1.97 8.72 -12.81
CA GLU A 118 3.39 9.03 -12.98
C GLU A 118 4.28 8.21 -12.04
N TYR A 119 3.83 8.00 -10.82
CA TYR A 119 4.58 7.18 -9.88
C TYR A 119 4.67 5.72 -10.37
N ILE A 120 3.56 5.17 -10.87
CA ILE A 120 3.53 3.79 -11.38
C ILE A 120 4.45 3.62 -12.58
N LYS A 121 4.43 4.58 -13.50
CA LYS A 121 5.32 4.55 -14.66
C LYS A 121 6.79 4.55 -14.24
N LYS A 122 7.16 5.41 -13.30
CA LYS A 122 8.52 5.46 -12.77
C LYS A 122 8.92 4.17 -12.08
N LEU A 123 8.00 3.59 -11.33
CA LEU A 123 8.22 2.33 -10.63
C LEU A 123 8.52 1.20 -11.60
N LEU A 124 7.75 1.10 -12.69
CA LEU A 124 7.95 0.09 -13.71
C LEU A 124 9.29 0.28 -14.44
N VAL A 125 9.66 1.53 -14.74
CA VAL A 125 10.96 1.83 -15.34
C VAL A 125 12.10 1.41 -14.42
N ASN A 126 11.98 1.71 -13.13
CA ASN A 126 13.01 1.34 -12.16
C ASN A 126 13.15 -0.17 -12.03
N TYR A 127 12.07 -0.91 -12.03
CA TYR A 127 12.09 -2.38 -11.98
C TYR A 127 12.73 -2.95 -13.24
N ALA A 128 12.36 -2.44 -14.41
CA ALA A 128 12.92 -2.88 -15.69
C ALA A 128 14.41 -2.62 -15.76
N THR A 129 14.84 -1.43 -15.34
CA THR A 129 16.25 -1.04 -15.34
C THR A 129 17.06 -1.92 -14.38
N SER A 130 16.55 -2.16 -13.18
CA SER A 130 17.22 -3.02 -12.20
C SER A 130 17.35 -4.45 -12.71
N SER A 131 16.29 -4.97 -13.33
CA SER A 131 16.30 -6.32 -13.91
C SER A 131 17.33 -6.42 -15.05
N MET A 132 17.38 -5.42 -15.92
CA MET A 132 18.38 -5.37 -17.01
C MET A 132 19.80 -5.31 -16.46
N TYR A 133 20.00 -4.49 -15.43
CA TYR A 133 21.31 -4.35 -14.81
C TYR A 133 21.78 -5.67 -14.19
N LEU A 134 20.90 -6.37 -13.51
CA LEU A 134 21.22 -7.67 -12.91
C LEU A 134 21.54 -8.72 -13.98
N ASN A 135 20.90 -8.65 -15.12
CA ASN A 135 21.14 -9.60 -16.23
C ASN A 135 22.49 -9.39 -16.92
N VAL A 136 23.09 -8.21 -16.78
CA VAL A 136 24.40 -7.89 -17.35
C VAL A 136 25.53 -8.42 -16.47
N ILE A 137 25.28 -8.58 -15.20
CA ILE A 137 26.26 -9.09 -14.24
C ILE A 137 26.24 -10.62 -14.24
#